data_4686ba33446151160ee730ec670c5e21
#
_entry.id   4686ba33446151160ee730ec670c5e21
#
_cell.length_a   1.000
_cell.length_b   1.000
_cell.length_c   1.000
_cell.angle_alpha   90.00
_cell.angle_beta   90.00
_cell.angle_gamma   90.00
#
_symmetry.space_group_name_H-M   'P 1'
#
loop_
_entity.id
_entity.type
_entity.pdbx_description
1 polymer ?
#
loop_
_entity_poly.entity_id
_entity_poly.type
_entity_poly.pdbx_seq_one_letter_code
_entity_poly.pdbx_strand_id
1 'polypeptide(L)'
;MKPQRLSAMPLASLAFLLAWLLLSSAGCARHDQSTTGATGNVLHLFNWNNYIAPETVDRFEEFCNCELSQDYYSDNEEMLAKLAAGAAGYDLIVPTGNAMDALIRQGALKPLDKSLLPNFKNINPTYLDTTFDPGNKYSVPYAYTLTLLGFNQEKIKELGLPTDTWAIIFEPKYLEKIKGRVTVLDSQRELLAAALKYLGYSVNDADEKHWKEAAELIVRAKPYWAAFSNTSYIKELAVGNLWLAHGYSNDMFQAALDAKRTGRRFTIGYSTPKEGAVLALDSMVLPQSGNRPGLAHQFMNFMLDGKNSAELTNLIGSGNPNMDAMQYIRPEIADNEAIFPDTEMLSRLEMLHDLDRRQRRRLSRLWTEIKLR
;
A
#
# COMPACT_ATOMS: atom_id res chain seq x y z
N MET A 1 55.08 -6.36 44.89
CA MET A 1 54.07 -7.15 44.20
C MET A 1 54.08 -8.55 44.74
N LYS A 2 53.07 -8.95 45.54
CA LYS A 2 52.94 -10.27 46.14
C LYS A 2 51.90 -11.09 45.33
N PRO A 3 52.14 -12.39 45.05
CA PRO A 3 51.15 -13.20 44.36
C PRO A 3 50.11 -13.72 45.33
N GLN A 4 48.82 -13.61 44.91
CA GLN A 4 47.69 -14.21 45.65
C GLN A 4 47.62 -15.69 45.37
N ARG A 5 47.46 -16.45 46.44
CA ARG A 5 47.28 -17.92 46.47
C ARG A 5 45.85 -18.29 46.12
N LEU A 6 45.67 -19.18 45.14
CA LEU A 6 44.43 -19.88 44.86
C LEU A 6 44.20 -20.92 46.00
N SER A 7 43.06 -20.80 46.71
CA SER A 7 42.61 -21.79 47.66
C SER A 7 41.81 -22.89 46.98
N ALA A 8 42.25 -24.13 47.14
CA ALA A 8 41.57 -25.33 46.67
C ALA A 8 40.26 -25.56 47.44
N MET A 9 39.19 -25.80 46.72
CA MET A 9 37.91 -26.25 47.29
C MET A 9 37.99 -27.75 47.65
N PRO A 10 37.41 -28.19 48.77
CA PRO A 10 37.45 -29.59 49.19
C PRO A 10 36.49 -30.47 48.37
N LEU A 11 36.98 -31.67 48.00
CA LEU A 11 36.31 -32.73 47.24
C LEU A 11 35.00 -33.29 47.84
N ALA A 12 34.54 -32.78 48.98
CA ALA A 12 33.31 -33.27 49.64
C ALA A 12 32.00 -32.69 49.04
N SER A 13 32.06 -31.65 48.22
CA SER A 13 30.87 -30.99 47.66
C SER A 13 30.39 -31.56 46.33
N LEU A 14 31.18 -32.46 45.69
CA LEU A 14 30.82 -33.03 44.38
C LEU A 14 29.94 -34.27 44.45
N ALA A 15 29.86 -34.92 45.64
CA ALA A 15 29.04 -36.13 45.85
C ALA A 15 27.56 -35.86 46.12
N PHE A 16 27.20 -34.64 46.53
CA PHE A 16 25.80 -34.28 46.85
C PHE A 16 25.02 -33.77 45.60
N LEU A 17 25.71 -33.34 44.55
CA LEU A 17 25.06 -32.87 43.34
C LEU A 17 24.71 -34.00 42.34
N LEU A 18 25.34 -35.18 42.47
CA LEU A 18 25.02 -36.34 41.62
C LEU A 18 23.85 -37.19 42.15
N ALA A 19 23.52 -37.07 43.46
CA ALA A 19 22.41 -37.83 44.05
C ALA A 19 21.04 -37.19 43.81
N TRP A 20 20.96 -35.90 43.41
CA TRP A 20 19.73 -35.20 43.09
C TRP A 20 19.28 -35.32 41.63
N LEU A 21 20.13 -35.82 40.75
CA LEU A 21 19.85 -36.04 39.32
C LEU A 21 19.25 -37.42 39.01
N LEU A 22 19.17 -38.32 39.99
CA LEU A 22 18.66 -39.69 39.79
C LEU A 22 17.26 -39.92 40.45
N LEU A 23 16.64 -38.95 41.08
CA LEU A 23 15.32 -39.07 41.70
C LEU A 23 14.20 -38.27 41.01
N SER A 24 14.48 -37.64 39.84
CA SER A 24 13.47 -36.90 39.06
C SER A 24 12.95 -37.62 37.80
N SER A 25 13.19 -38.95 37.70
CA SER A 25 12.75 -39.75 36.52
C SER A 25 11.54 -40.68 36.79
N ALA A 26 10.77 -40.45 37.85
CA ALA A 26 9.55 -41.22 38.07
C ALA A 26 8.37 -40.26 38.33
N GLY A 27 7.74 -39.79 37.24
CA GLY A 27 6.57 -38.93 37.38
C GLY A 27 6.17 -38.14 36.15
N CYS A 28 6.54 -38.59 34.96
CA CYS A 28 5.85 -38.12 33.74
C CYS A 28 4.66 -39.05 33.49
N ALA A 29 3.53 -38.74 34.11
CA ALA A 29 2.26 -39.10 33.55
C ALA A 29 2.25 -38.49 32.13
N ARG A 30 2.25 -39.32 31.11
CA ARG A 30 1.90 -38.94 29.75
C ARG A 30 0.53 -38.29 29.80
N HIS A 31 0.51 -36.95 29.89
CA HIS A 31 -0.59 -36.21 29.37
C HIS A 31 -0.48 -36.39 27.86
N ASP A 32 -1.20 -37.36 27.36
CA ASP A 32 -1.51 -37.46 25.94
C ASP A 32 -2.37 -36.21 25.64
N GLN A 33 -1.70 -35.08 25.47
CA GLN A 33 -2.25 -34.05 24.59
C GLN A 33 -2.13 -34.67 23.20
N SER A 34 -3.21 -35.37 22.84
CA SER A 34 -3.61 -35.52 21.47
C SER A 34 -3.82 -34.10 20.94
N THR A 35 -2.72 -33.41 20.58
CA THR A 35 -2.75 -32.45 19.51
C THR A 35 -3.10 -33.28 18.28
N THR A 36 -4.40 -33.60 18.13
CA THR A 36 -4.97 -33.62 16.82
C THR A 36 -4.63 -32.27 16.24
N GLY A 37 -3.48 -32.19 15.59
CA GLY A 37 -3.18 -31.15 14.65
C GLY A 37 -4.33 -31.23 13.65
N ALA A 38 -5.39 -30.48 13.91
CA ALA A 38 -6.20 -29.97 12.84
C ALA A 38 -5.18 -29.33 11.92
N THR A 39 -4.89 -29.99 10.80
CA THR A 39 -4.34 -29.32 9.63
C THR A 39 -5.41 -28.33 9.24
N GLY A 40 -5.47 -27.22 9.99
CA GLY A 40 -6.47 -26.20 9.85
C GLY A 40 -6.46 -25.76 8.40
N ASN A 41 -7.63 -25.61 7.85
CA ASN A 41 -7.79 -25.03 6.53
C ASN A 41 -7.39 -23.55 6.64
N VAL A 42 -6.08 -23.22 6.51
CA VAL A 42 -5.52 -21.87 6.70
C VAL A 42 -5.24 -21.26 5.34
N LEU A 43 -5.77 -20.10 5.03
CA LEU A 43 -5.40 -19.28 3.88
C LEU A 43 -4.33 -18.28 4.29
N HIS A 44 -3.18 -18.32 3.65
CA HIS A 44 -2.08 -17.38 3.90
C HIS A 44 -2.15 -16.21 2.92
N LEU A 45 -2.51 -15.04 3.43
CA LEU A 45 -2.62 -13.77 2.69
C LEU A 45 -1.41 -12.89 2.99
N PHE A 46 -0.72 -12.40 1.95
CA PHE A 46 0.31 -11.38 2.05
C PHE A 46 -0.22 -10.06 1.48
N ASN A 47 -0.48 -9.09 2.33
CA ASN A 47 -1.27 -7.91 2.03
C ASN A 47 -0.59 -6.61 2.51
N TRP A 48 -1.14 -5.49 2.13
CA TRP A 48 -0.89 -4.21 2.74
C TRP A 48 -1.42 -4.19 4.18
N ASN A 49 -0.78 -3.40 5.05
CA ASN A 49 -1.27 -3.25 6.41
C ASN A 49 -2.65 -2.56 6.44
N ASN A 50 -3.56 -3.03 7.30
CA ASN A 50 -4.94 -2.52 7.44
C ASN A 50 -5.76 -2.52 6.13
N TYR A 51 -5.51 -3.47 5.23
CA TYR A 51 -6.10 -3.50 3.89
C TYR A 51 -7.24 -4.53 3.75
N ILE A 52 -7.87 -4.86 4.85
CA ILE A 52 -9.12 -5.63 4.96
C ILE A 52 -9.79 -5.26 6.29
N ALA A 53 -11.12 -5.13 6.29
CA ALA A 53 -11.84 -4.84 7.52
C ALA A 53 -11.87 -6.08 8.44
N PRO A 54 -11.67 -5.93 9.76
CA PRO A 54 -11.70 -7.06 10.70
C PRO A 54 -12.99 -7.88 10.60
N GLU A 55 -14.13 -7.22 10.47
CA GLU A 55 -15.44 -7.88 10.37
C GLU A 55 -15.58 -8.68 9.07
N THR A 56 -14.85 -8.28 8.00
CA THR A 56 -14.79 -9.04 6.75
C THR A 56 -13.95 -10.31 6.93
N VAL A 57 -12.88 -10.25 7.72
CA VAL A 57 -12.05 -11.43 8.07
C VAL A 57 -12.90 -12.43 8.82
N ASP A 58 -13.58 -12.00 9.92
CA ASP A 58 -14.41 -12.87 10.75
C ASP A 58 -15.49 -13.59 9.91
N ARG A 59 -16.17 -12.86 9.04
CA ARG A 59 -17.19 -13.44 8.14
C ARG A 59 -16.62 -14.39 7.09
N PHE A 60 -15.41 -14.12 6.59
CA PHE A 60 -14.78 -15.04 5.65
C PHE A 60 -14.39 -16.34 6.35
N GLU A 61 -13.80 -16.27 7.55
CA GLU A 61 -13.42 -17.45 8.33
C GLU A 61 -14.62 -18.33 8.67
N GLU A 62 -15.75 -17.73 9.05
CA GLU A 62 -17.00 -18.42 9.25
C GLU A 62 -17.51 -19.07 7.95
N PHE A 63 -17.49 -18.31 6.84
CA PHE A 63 -17.97 -18.76 5.53
C PHE A 63 -17.18 -19.95 4.97
N CYS A 64 -15.84 -19.93 5.10
CA CYS A 64 -14.98 -21.00 4.57
C CYS A 64 -14.74 -22.14 5.56
N ASN A 65 -15.12 -21.99 6.82
CA ASN A 65 -14.68 -22.84 7.92
C ASN A 65 -13.15 -23.01 7.90
N CYS A 66 -12.43 -21.89 7.84
CA CYS A 66 -10.99 -21.81 7.72
C CYS A 66 -10.42 -20.64 8.58
N GLU A 67 -9.11 -20.53 8.70
CA GLU A 67 -8.39 -19.41 9.27
C GLU A 67 -7.78 -18.55 8.16
N LEU A 68 -7.81 -17.22 8.29
CA LEU A 68 -7.10 -16.26 7.42
C LEU A 68 -5.85 -15.75 8.12
N SER A 69 -4.72 -16.37 7.87
CA SER A 69 -3.43 -15.90 8.35
C SER A 69 -2.91 -14.76 7.48
N GLN A 70 -2.56 -13.62 8.07
CA GLN A 70 -2.14 -12.43 7.35
C GLN A 70 -0.71 -12.03 7.70
N ASP A 71 0.12 -11.86 6.67
CA ASP A 71 1.40 -11.17 6.74
C ASP A 71 1.30 -9.84 5.97
N TYR A 72 2.12 -8.87 6.36
CA TYR A 72 2.05 -7.52 5.81
C TYR A 72 3.37 -7.06 5.20
N TYR A 73 3.27 -6.11 4.27
CA TYR A 73 4.38 -5.36 3.70
C TYR A 73 4.01 -3.87 3.60
N SER A 74 5.04 -3.03 3.54
CA SER A 74 4.90 -1.57 3.51
C SER A 74 5.03 -0.99 2.10
N ASP A 75 5.67 -1.72 1.19
CA ASP A 75 5.85 -1.34 -0.22
C ASP A 75 6.04 -2.56 -1.12
N ASN A 76 5.86 -2.36 -2.43
CA ASN A 76 6.02 -3.44 -3.42
C ASN A 76 7.44 -3.99 -3.49
N GLU A 77 8.47 -3.18 -3.24
CA GLU A 77 9.86 -3.58 -3.26
C GLU A 77 10.15 -4.58 -2.14
N GLU A 78 9.63 -4.35 -0.94
CA GLU A 78 9.70 -5.30 0.18
C GLU A 78 9.02 -6.62 -0.17
N MET A 79 7.80 -6.56 -0.69
CA MET A 79 7.07 -7.76 -1.13
C MET A 79 7.84 -8.54 -2.18
N LEU A 80 8.31 -7.88 -3.25
CA LEU A 80 9.09 -8.52 -4.32
C LEU A 80 10.40 -9.10 -3.82
N ALA A 81 11.09 -8.42 -2.89
CA ALA A 81 12.34 -8.91 -2.30
C ALA A 81 12.10 -10.16 -1.44
N LYS A 82 11.05 -10.19 -0.63
CA LYS A 82 10.67 -11.38 0.16
C LYS A 82 10.36 -12.57 -0.74
N LEU A 83 9.56 -12.38 -1.79
CA LEU A 83 9.24 -13.44 -2.75
C LEU A 83 10.48 -13.94 -3.50
N ALA A 84 11.35 -13.03 -3.94
CA ALA A 84 12.60 -13.37 -4.62
C ALA A 84 13.61 -14.10 -3.71
N ALA A 85 13.59 -13.82 -2.40
CA ALA A 85 14.38 -14.54 -1.40
C ALA A 85 13.82 -15.94 -1.08
N GLY A 86 12.74 -16.36 -1.75
CA GLY A 86 12.15 -17.68 -1.58
C GLY A 86 11.11 -17.75 -0.46
N ALA A 87 10.57 -16.62 0.00
CA ALA A 87 9.44 -16.66 0.89
C ALA A 87 8.30 -17.46 0.24
N ALA A 88 7.99 -18.60 0.81
CA ALA A 88 6.98 -19.53 0.33
C ALA A 88 5.85 -19.64 1.37
N GLY A 89 4.72 -20.17 0.94
CA GLY A 89 3.60 -20.43 1.84
C GLY A 89 2.44 -19.42 1.72
N TYR A 90 2.60 -18.35 0.97
CA TYR A 90 1.49 -17.46 0.66
C TYR A 90 0.61 -18.07 -0.42
N ASP A 91 -0.68 -18.07 -0.20
CA ASP A 91 -1.70 -18.56 -1.13
C ASP A 91 -2.29 -17.42 -1.97
N LEU A 92 -2.25 -16.20 -1.43
CA LEU A 92 -2.75 -14.98 -2.03
C LEU A 92 -1.83 -13.81 -1.70
N ILE A 93 -1.59 -12.93 -2.67
CA ILE A 93 -0.88 -11.66 -2.50
C ILE A 93 -1.64 -10.52 -3.19
N VAL A 94 -1.41 -9.26 -2.77
CA VAL A 94 -2.15 -8.08 -3.27
C VAL A 94 -1.20 -7.00 -3.80
N PRO A 95 -0.47 -7.25 -4.92
CA PRO A 95 0.43 -6.26 -5.51
C PRO A 95 -0.30 -5.10 -6.20
N THR A 96 0.38 -3.96 -6.31
CA THR A 96 -0.02 -2.88 -7.22
C THR A 96 0.43 -3.18 -8.65
N GLY A 97 -0.21 -2.55 -9.64
CA GLY A 97 -0.03 -2.84 -11.05
C GLY A 97 1.40 -2.88 -11.58
N ASN A 98 2.28 -1.97 -11.11
CA ASN A 98 3.70 -1.99 -11.50
C ASN A 98 4.47 -3.22 -11.00
N ALA A 99 4.14 -3.75 -9.83
CA ALA A 99 4.71 -5.01 -9.32
C ALA A 99 4.13 -6.23 -10.03
N MET A 100 2.87 -6.16 -10.45
CA MET A 100 2.21 -7.19 -11.26
C MET A 100 3.00 -7.53 -12.52
N ASP A 101 3.40 -6.52 -13.29
CA ASP A 101 4.17 -6.72 -14.53
C ASP A 101 5.49 -7.48 -14.26
N ALA A 102 6.18 -7.15 -13.16
CA ALA A 102 7.39 -7.86 -12.75
C ALA A 102 7.11 -9.33 -12.40
N LEU A 103 6.05 -9.60 -11.62
CA LEU A 103 5.66 -10.96 -11.21
C LEU A 103 5.23 -11.82 -12.41
N ILE A 104 4.47 -11.26 -13.34
CA ILE A 104 4.03 -11.96 -14.55
C ILE A 104 5.24 -12.34 -15.42
N ARG A 105 6.16 -11.40 -15.68
CA ARG A 105 7.36 -11.66 -16.47
C ARG A 105 8.29 -12.70 -15.86
N GLN A 106 8.31 -12.82 -14.54
CA GLN A 106 9.10 -13.82 -13.80
C GLN A 106 8.40 -15.19 -13.76
N GLY A 107 7.16 -15.32 -14.25
CA GLY A 107 6.37 -16.54 -14.13
C GLY A 107 6.03 -16.88 -12.67
N ALA A 108 5.96 -15.87 -11.81
CA ALA A 108 5.76 -16.01 -10.38
C ALA A 108 4.28 -16.18 -9.98
N LEU A 109 3.35 -16.09 -10.95
CA LEU A 109 1.91 -16.16 -10.71
C LEU A 109 1.26 -17.35 -11.41
N LYS A 110 0.26 -17.92 -10.77
CA LYS A 110 -0.68 -18.89 -11.37
C LYS A 110 -1.80 -18.16 -12.09
N PRO A 111 -2.26 -18.66 -13.25
CA PRO A 111 -3.45 -18.14 -13.88
C PRO A 111 -4.69 -18.39 -13.01
N LEU A 112 -5.64 -17.46 -13.09
CA LEU A 112 -6.94 -17.61 -12.43
C LEU A 112 -7.83 -18.62 -13.14
N ASP A 113 -8.59 -19.38 -12.36
CA ASP A 113 -9.76 -20.11 -12.85
C ASP A 113 -11.02 -19.24 -12.67
N LYS A 114 -11.40 -18.53 -13.73
CA LYS A 114 -12.55 -17.63 -13.70
C LYS A 114 -13.88 -18.34 -13.47
N SER A 115 -13.96 -19.66 -13.67
CA SER A 115 -15.17 -20.42 -13.37
C SER A 115 -15.46 -20.47 -11.87
N LEU A 116 -14.44 -20.26 -11.03
CA LEU A 116 -14.53 -20.18 -9.56
C LEU A 116 -14.84 -18.75 -9.07
N LEU A 117 -14.98 -17.77 -9.97
CA LEU A 117 -15.17 -16.36 -9.66
C LEU A 117 -16.49 -15.81 -10.26
N PRO A 118 -17.67 -16.34 -9.90
CA PRO A 118 -18.93 -15.87 -10.46
C PRO A 118 -19.21 -14.38 -10.22
N ASN A 119 -18.63 -13.77 -9.17
CA ASN A 119 -18.75 -12.35 -8.86
C ASN A 119 -17.77 -11.47 -9.66
N PHE A 120 -16.89 -12.05 -10.48
CA PHE A 120 -15.95 -11.28 -11.31
C PHE A 120 -16.67 -10.28 -12.25
N LYS A 121 -17.90 -10.59 -12.65
CA LYS A 121 -18.79 -9.73 -13.43
C LYS A 121 -19.12 -8.38 -12.75
N ASN A 122 -18.92 -8.27 -11.44
CA ASN A 122 -19.19 -7.07 -10.66
C ASN A 122 -18.09 -6.02 -10.84
N ILE A 123 -16.94 -6.39 -11.39
CA ILE A 123 -15.83 -5.44 -11.64
C ILE A 123 -16.17 -4.54 -12.81
N ASN A 124 -15.97 -3.23 -12.59
CA ASN A 124 -16.12 -2.22 -13.65
C ASN A 124 -15.11 -2.48 -14.77
N PRO A 125 -15.56 -2.57 -16.03
CA PRO A 125 -14.69 -2.83 -17.19
C PRO A 125 -13.50 -1.88 -17.32
N THR A 126 -13.60 -0.65 -16.81
CA THR A 126 -12.51 0.34 -16.79
C THR A 126 -11.25 -0.16 -16.10
N TYR A 127 -11.37 -1.05 -15.11
CA TYR A 127 -10.26 -1.60 -14.34
C TYR A 127 -9.83 -2.99 -14.81
N LEU A 128 -10.42 -3.48 -15.91
CA LEU A 128 -10.08 -4.76 -16.51
C LEU A 128 -9.16 -4.57 -17.73
N ASP A 129 -8.59 -5.67 -18.20
CA ASP A 129 -7.78 -5.73 -19.42
C ASP A 129 -6.61 -4.72 -19.44
N THR A 130 -5.94 -4.60 -18.30
CA THR A 130 -4.78 -3.71 -18.18
C THR A 130 -3.63 -4.17 -19.08
N THR A 131 -2.75 -3.23 -19.47
CA THR A 131 -1.61 -3.51 -20.35
C THR A 131 -0.64 -4.55 -19.82
N PHE A 132 -0.55 -4.70 -18.48
CA PHE A 132 0.32 -5.69 -17.84
C PHE A 132 -0.35 -7.06 -17.64
N ASP A 133 -1.69 -7.14 -17.66
CA ASP A 133 -2.44 -8.41 -17.52
C ASP A 133 -3.64 -8.46 -18.49
N PRO A 134 -3.38 -8.57 -19.81
CA PRO A 134 -4.45 -8.64 -20.80
C PRO A 134 -5.42 -9.78 -20.52
N GLY A 135 -6.71 -9.47 -20.53
CA GLY A 135 -7.78 -10.40 -20.24
C GLY A 135 -7.87 -10.79 -18.78
N ASN A 136 -7.19 -10.13 -17.86
CA ASN A 136 -7.16 -10.47 -16.42
C ASN A 136 -6.89 -11.95 -16.20
N LYS A 137 -5.81 -12.44 -16.79
CA LYS A 137 -5.41 -13.85 -16.67
C LYS A 137 -4.92 -14.20 -15.27
N TYR A 138 -4.31 -13.24 -14.57
CA TYR A 138 -3.63 -13.44 -13.30
C TYR A 138 -4.24 -12.65 -12.15
N SER A 139 -5.03 -11.59 -12.41
CA SER A 139 -5.43 -10.63 -11.41
C SER A 139 -6.93 -10.43 -11.27
N VAL A 140 -7.35 -10.19 -10.03
CA VAL A 140 -8.67 -9.69 -9.67
C VAL A 140 -8.49 -8.29 -9.09
N PRO A 141 -8.96 -7.21 -9.74
CA PRO A 141 -8.96 -5.86 -9.17
C PRO A 141 -9.59 -5.84 -7.78
N TYR A 142 -8.90 -5.22 -6.81
CA TYR A 142 -9.29 -5.23 -5.41
C TYR A 142 -9.65 -3.84 -4.86
N ALA A 143 -8.74 -2.90 -5.02
CA ALA A 143 -8.91 -1.50 -4.63
C ALA A 143 -8.04 -0.61 -5.50
N TYR A 144 -8.33 0.70 -5.53
CA TYR A 144 -7.42 1.67 -6.13
C TYR A 144 -7.26 2.91 -5.28
N THR A 145 -6.12 3.58 -5.45
CA THR A 145 -5.85 4.89 -4.88
C THR A 145 -5.38 5.85 -5.97
N LEU A 146 -5.60 7.14 -5.75
CA LEU A 146 -5.08 8.20 -6.62
C LEU A 146 -3.96 8.94 -5.90
N THR A 147 -2.92 9.33 -6.62
CA THR A 147 -1.94 10.29 -6.12
C THR A 147 -2.47 11.69 -6.38
N LEU A 148 -2.63 12.48 -5.33
CA LEU A 148 -3.35 13.75 -5.41
C LEU A 148 -2.84 14.79 -4.40
N LEU A 149 -3.55 15.91 -4.27
CA LEU A 149 -3.29 16.99 -3.34
C LEU A 149 -4.23 16.93 -2.15
N GLY A 150 -3.67 16.90 -0.92
CA GLY A 150 -4.41 17.11 0.32
C GLY A 150 -4.06 18.45 0.95
N PHE A 151 -5.03 19.16 1.51
CA PHE A 151 -4.80 20.52 1.96
C PHE A 151 -5.72 20.97 3.09
N ASN A 152 -5.25 21.91 3.89
CA ASN A 152 -6.05 22.67 4.83
C ASN A 152 -6.93 23.66 4.06
N GLN A 153 -8.25 23.40 3.96
CA GLN A 153 -9.16 24.17 3.13
C GLN A 153 -9.19 25.66 3.50
N GLU A 154 -9.23 25.97 4.79
CA GLU A 154 -9.32 27.34 5.28
C GLU A 154 -8.04 28.12 4.93
N LYS A 155 -6.87 27.51 5.10
CA LYS A 155 -5.61 28.16 4.77
C LYS A 155 -5.42 28.37 3.28
N ILE A 156 -5.73 27.38 2.47
CA ILE A 156 -5.59 27.50 1.01
C ILE A 156 -6.58 28.55 0.47
N LYS A 157 -7.80 28.58 0.98
CA LYS A 157 -8.79 29.59 0.63
C LYS A 157 -8.39 31.00 1.07
N GLU A 158 -7.90 31.17 2.32
CA GLU A 158 -7.39 32.44 2.87
C GLU A 158 -6.29 33.02 1.98
N LEU A 159 -5.40 32.17 1.45
CA LEU A 159 -4.28 32.57 0.61
C LEU A 159 -4.63 32.73 -0.88
N GLY A 160 -5.86 32.41 -1.28
CA GLY A 160 -6.32 32.44 -2.67
C GLY A 160 -5.52 31.50 -3.57
N LEU A 161 -5.24 30.27 -3.10
CA LEU A 161 -4.45 29.29 -3.83
C LEU A 161 -5.34 28.28 -4.56
N PRO A 162 -4.92 27.79 -5.75
CA PRO A 162 -5.66 26.76 -6.47
C PRO A 162 -5.52 25.40 -5.75
N THR A 163 -6.54 24.54 -5.90
CA THR A 163 -6.52 23.18 -5.35
C THR A 163 -6.58 22.10 -6.43
N ASP A 164 -6.75 22.51 -7.69
CA ASP A 164 -7.06 21.65 -8.83
C ASP A 164 -5.92 21.52 -9.85
N THR A 165 -4.69 21.81 -9.46
CA THR A 165 -3.53 21.80 -10.38
C THR A 165 -2.23 21.47 -9.66
N TRP A 166 -1.36 20.68 -10.30
CA TRP A 166 -0.01 20.43 -9.83
C TRP A 166 0.85 21.70 -9.71
N ALA A 167 0.46 22.79 -10.38
CA ALA A 167 1.16 24.08 -10.25
C ALA A 167 1.39 24.51 -8.80
N ILE A 168 0.48 24.17 -7.89
CA ILE A 168 0.56 24.58 -6.48
C ILE A 168 1.80 24.02 -5.76
N ILE A 169 2.29 22.85 -6.18
CA ILE A 169 3.51 22.26 -5.60
C ILE A 169 4.78 22.55 -6.40
N PHE A 170 4.69 23.18 -7.59
CA PHE A 170 5.84 23.44 -8.46
C PHE A 170 6.13 24.92 -8.71
N GLU A 171 5.10 25.79 -8.72
CA GLU A 171 5.28 27.19 -9.10
C GLU A 171 5.66 28.08 -7.92
N PRO A 172 6.80 28.80 -7.98
CA PRO A 172 7.26 29.69 -6.91
C PRO A 172 6.18 30.69 -6.45
N LYS A 173 5.40 31.25 -7.37
CA LYS A 173 4.32 32.21 -7.05
C LYS A 173 3.28 31.70 -6.05
N TYR A 174 3.08 30.39 -5.99
CA TYR A 174 2.19 29.73 -5.00
C TYR A 174 2.99 29.29 -3.79
N LEU A 175 4.16 28.66 -4.04
CA LEU A 175 5.01 28.08 -3.01
C LEU A 175 5.56 29.11 -2.00
N GLU A 176 5.82 30.34 -2.43
CA GLU A 176 6.26 31.44 -1.54
C GLU A 176 5.25 31.70 -0.42
N LYS A 177 3.95 31.59 -0.71
CA LYS A 177 2.89 31.81 0.27
C LYS A 177 2.76 30.69 1.32
N ILE A 178 3.26 29.50 1.01
CA ILE A 178 3.13 28.28 1.83
C ILE A 178 4.49 27.62 2.11
N LYS A 179 5.57 28.38 2.01
CA LYS A 179 6.93 27.87 2.22
C LYS A 179 7.07 27.19 3.58
N GLY A 180 7.64 25.98 3.59
CA GLY A 180 7.80 25.17 4.79
C GLY A 180 6.49 24.55 5.33
N ARG A 181 5.39 24.63 4.57
CA ARG A 181 4.08 24.05 4.90
C ARG A 181 3.58 23.03 3.86
N VAL A 182 4.49 22.60 2.98
CA VAL A 182 4.21 21.65 1.89
C VAL A 182 5.10 20.43 2.05
N THR A 183 4.54 19.24 1.88
CA THR A 183 5.31 18.01 1.70
C THR A 183 4.97 17.34 0.38
N VAL A 184 5.93 16.60 -0.13
CA VAL A 184 5.77 15.74 -1.29
C VAL A 184 6.21 14.32 -0.96
N LEU A 185 5.69 13.34 -1.68
CA LEU A 185 6.08 11.94 -1.50
C LEU A 185 7.58 11.75 -1.73
N ASP A 186 8.21 10.98 -0.88
CA ASP A 186 9.58 10.49 -1.07
C ASP A 186 9.57 9.26 -2.00
N SER A 187 8.95 9.44 -3.15
CA SER A 187 8.83 8.44 -4.20
C SER A 187 9.28 9.02 -5.52
N GLN A 188 10.34 8.43 -6.07
CA GLN A 188 10.89 8.87 -7.36
C GLN A 188 9.87 8.75 -8.51
N ARG A 189 9.00 7.74 -8.46
CA ARG A 189 7.98 7.51 -9.50
C ARG A 189 6.82 8.49 -9.37
N GLU A 190 6.29 8.65 -8.18
CA GLU A 190 5.11 9.49 -7.93
C GLU A 190 5.39 10.97 -8.14
N LEU A 191 6.51 11.47 -7.62
CA LEU A 191 6.84 12.89 -7.78
C LEU A 191 7.24 13.24 -9.21
N LEU A 192 7.98 12.34 -9.89
CA LEU A 192 8.29 12.53 -11.31
C LEU A 192 7.00 12.50 -12.16
N ALA A 193 6.07 11.59 -11.86
CA ALA A 193 4.78 11.49 -12.55
C ALA A 193 3.96 12.79 -12.39
N ALA A 194 3.87 13.36 -11.20
CA ALA A 194 3.22 14.64 -10.96
C ALA A 194 3.86 15.79 -11.79
N ALA A 195 5.19 15.81 -11.84
CA ALA A 195 5.92 16.81 -12.64
C ALA A 195 5.71 16.61 -14.16
N LEU A 196 5.71 15.37 -14.64
CA LEU A 196 5.41 15.04 -16.04
C LEU A 196 4.00 15.44 -16.41
N LYS A 197 3.00 15.11 -15.59
CA LYS A 197 1.59 15.53 -15.82
C LYS A 197 1.46 17.05 -15.87
N TYR A 198 2.14 17.76 -14.96
CA TYR A 198 2.14 19.23 -14.98
C TYR A 198 2.72 19.80 -16.27
N LEU A 199 3.74 19.15 -16.83
CA LEU A 199 4.37 19.53 -18.12
C LEU A 199 3.57 19.06 -19.34
N GLY A 200 2.46 18.32 -19.17
CA GLY A 200 1.63 17.80 -20.25
C GLY A 200 2.09 16.48 -20.85
N TYR A 201 2.97 15.76 -20.13
CA TYR A 201 3.46 14.45 -20.55
C TYR A 201 2.70 13.30 -19.85
N SER A 202 2.82 12.08 -20.39
CA SER A 202 2.37 10.87 -19.74
C SER A 202 3.19 10.56 -18.48
N VAL A 203 2.58 9.97 -17.45
CA VAL A 203 3.31 9.45 -16.27
C VAL A 203 4.33 8.37 -16.64
N ASN A 204 4.12 7.73 -17.80
CA ASN A 204 4.97 6.67 -18.35
C ASN A 204 5.93 7.16 -19.44
N ASP A 205 6.00 8.47 -19.65
CA ASP A 205 6.96 9.03 -20.59
C ASP A 205 8.39 8.60 -20.25
N ALA A 206 9.14 8.16 -21.25
CA ALA A 206 10.48 7.62 -21.09
C ALA A 206 11.56 8.48 -21.80
N ASP A 207 11.17 9.61 -22.37
CA ASP A 207 12.10 10.53 -23.03
C ASP A 207 13.04 11.19 -22.00
N GLU A 208 14.33 11.15 -22.31
CA GLU A 208 15.37 11.74 -21.45
C GLU A 208 15.21 13.24 -21.23
N LYS A 209 14.78 13.92 -22.25
CA LYS A 209 14.60 15.36 -22.21
C LYS A 209 13.45 15.71 -21.27
N HIS A 210 12.33 15.03 -21.38
CA HIS A 210 11.16 15.25 -20.52
C HIS A 210 11.46 14.93 -19.05
N TRP A 211 12.21 13.85 -18.80
CA TRP A 211 12.64 13.54 -17.43
C TRP A 211 13.56 14.60 -16.83
N LYS A 212 14.46 15.19 -17.63
CA LYS A 212 15.31 16.32 -17.19
C LYS A 212 14.49 17.57 -16.93
N GLU A 213 13.55 17.91 -17.78
CA GLU A 213 12.63 19.04 -17.58
C GLU A 213 11.83 18.87 -16.26
N ALA A 214 11.27 17.69 -16.04
CA ALA A 214 10.55 17.35 -14.81
C ALA A 214 11.49 17.44 -13.55
N ALA A 215 12.71 16.93 -13.65
CA ALA A 215 13.69 17.03 -12.57
C ALA A 215 14.08 18.47 -12.25
N GLU A 216 14.28 19.32 -13.26
CA GLU A 216 14.58 20.73 -13.06
C GLU A 216 13.41 21.48 -12.43
N LEU A 217 12.17 21.14 -12.78
CA LEU A 217 10.98 21.66 -12.14
C LEU A 217 10.95 21.30 -10.65
N ILE A 218 11.19 20.04 -10.30
CA ILE A 218 11.26 19.53 -8.94
C ILE A 218 12.37 20.25 -8.15
N VAL A 219 13.56 20.38 -8.71
CA VAL A 219 14.71 21.06 -8.05
C VAL A 219 14.39 22.52 -7.76
N ARG A 220 13.73 23.24 -8.66
CA ARG A 220 13.32 24.63 -8.42
C ARG A 220 12.29 24.76 -7.30
N ALA A 221 11.37 23.79 -7.17
CA ALA A 221 10.33 23.81 -6.16
C ALA A 221 10.81 23.34 -4.78
N LYS A 222 11.79 22.43 -4.75
CA LYS A 222 12.31 21.79 -3.52
C LYS A 222 12.63 22.75 -2.35
N PRO A 223 13.26 23.92 -2.55
CA PRO A 223 13.59 24.84 -1.43
C PRO A 223 12.39 25.41 -0.67
N TYR A 224 11.18 25.25 -1.19
CA TYR A 224 9.94 25.69 -0.57
C TYR A 224 9.27 24.61 0.25
N TRP A 225 9.56 23.33 -0.01
CA TRP A 225 8.94 22.22 0.69
C TRP A 225 9.53 22.02 2.08
N ALA A 226 8.70 21.57 3.02
CA ALA A 226 9.14 21.21 4.36
C ALA A 226 9.97 19.93 4.35
N ALA A 227 9.51 18.92 3.61
CA ALA A 227 10.16 17.61 3.54
C ALA A 227 9.66 16.78 2.37
N PHE A 228 10.41 15.73 2.06
CA PHE A 228 9.93 14.52 1.38
C PHE A 228 9.44 13.54 2.44
N SER A 229 8.26 12.98 2.29
CA SER A 229 7.68 12.06 3.29
C SER A 229 6.69 11.10 2.65
N ASN A 230 6.74 9.82 3.08
CA ASN A 230 5.77 8.80 2.65
C ASN A 230 4.70 8.50 3.70
N THR A 231 4.86 8.97 4.94
CA THR A 231 3.94 8.62 6.03
C THR A 231 3.62 9.78 6.97
N SER A 232 4.64 10.57 7.39
CA SER A 232 4.46 11.60 8.41
C SER A 232 3.50 12.72 7.99
N TYR A 233 3.35 12.97 6.69
CA TYR A 233 2.47 14.02 6.16
C TYR A 233 1.00 13.83 6.57
N ILE A 234 0.53 12.60 6.76
CA ILE A 234 -0.85 12.29 7.19
C ILE A 234 -1.12 12.97 8.53
N LYS A 235 -0.28 12.68 9.53
CA LYS A 235 -0.39 13.28 10.86
C LYS A 235 -0.16 14.79 10.84
N GLU A 236 0.88 15.25 10.14
CA GLU A 236 1.25 16.66 10.09
C GLU A 236 0.16 17.51 9.43
N LEU A 237 -0.53 16.97 8.43
CA LEU A 237 -1.69 17.60 7.81
C LEU A 237 -2.88 17.61 8.79
N ALA A 238 -3.18 16.47 9.44
CA ALA A 238 -4.28 16.34 10.39
C ALA A 238 -4.14 17.27 11.61
N VAL A 239 -2.91 17.58 12.05
CA VAL A 239 -2.68 18.51 13.17
C VAL A 239 -2.50 19.97 12.73
N GLY A 240 -2.43 20.26 11.41
CA GLY A 240 -2.33 21.61 10.85
C GLY A 240 -0.91 22.16 10.74
N ASN A 241 0.13 21.36 10.94
CA ASN A 241 1.51 21.75 10.73
C ASN A 241 1.83 21.90 9.23
N LEU A 242 1.21 21.08 8.39
CA LEU A 242 1.21 21.22 6.94
C LEU A 242 -0.09 21.86 6.47
N TRP A 243 0.00 22.60 5.37
CA TRP A 243 -1.14 23.20 4.70
C TRP A 243 -1.43 22.55 3.36
N LEU A 244 -0.43 21.84 2.81
CA LEU A 244 -0.52 21.12 1.55
C LEU A 244 0.36 19.86 1.59
N ALA A 245 -0.14 18.77 1.02
CA ALA A 245 0.61 17.55 0.83
C ALA A 245 0.30 16.93 -0.54
N HIS A 246 1.33 16.45 -1.22
CA HIS A 246 1.25 15.51 -2.32
C HIS A 246 1.28 14.11 -1.73
N GLY A 247 0.22 13.31 -1.94
CA GLY A 247 0.08 12.00 -1.31
C GLY A 247 -1.07 11.18 -1.90
N TYR A 248 -1.43 10.10 -1.23
CA TYR A 248 -2.45 9.17 -1.70
C TYR A 248 -3.84 9.52 -1.16
N SER A 249 -4.89 9.25 -1.96
CA SER A 249 -6.28 9.58 -1.63
C SER A 249 -6.76 8.99 -0.30
N ASN A 250 -6.42 7.73 -0.02
CA ASN A 250 -6.75 7.07 1.24
C ASN A 250 -6.05 7.72 2.46
N ASP A 251 -4.82 8.20 2.29
CA ASP A 251 -4.09 8.90 3.35
C ASP A 251 -4.71 10.27 3.65
N MET A 252 -5.19 10.96 2.61
CA MET A 252 -5.90 12.23 2.79
C MET A 252 -7.25 12.02 3.46
N PHE A 253 -7.96 10.94 3.12
CA PHE A 253 -9.16 10.54 3.82
C PHE A 253 -8.87 10.28 5.31
N GLN A 254 -7.80 9.55 5.64
CA GLN A 254 -7.37 9.31 7.02
C GLN A 254 -7.03 10.61 7.75
N ALA A 255 -6.27 11.52 7.11
CA ALA A 255 -5.94 12.83 7.70
C ALA A 255 -7.19 13.66 7.99
N ALA A 256 -8.19 13.63 7.09
CA ALA A 256 -9.46 14.31 7.27
C ALA A 256 -10.27 13.74 8.44
N LEU A 257 -10.33 12.40 8.55
CA LEU A 257 -10.97 11.73 9.68
C LEU A 257 -10.30 12.10 11.01
N ASP A 258 -8.97 12.07 11.08
CA ASP A 258 -8.21 12.35 12.29
C ASP A 258 -8.36 13.81 12.72
N ALA A 259 -8.34 14.76 11.78
CA ALA A 259 -8.62 16.16 12.06
C ALA A 259 -10.03 16.35 12.65
N LYS A 260 -11.03 15.71 12.05
CA LYS A 260 -12.43 15.74 12.53
C LYS A 260 -12.57 15.12 13.93
N ARG A 261 -12.01 13.92 14.13
CA ARG A 261 -12.06 13.19 15.42
C ARG A 261 -11.39 13.95 16.56
N THR A 262 -10.33 14.69 16.27
CA THR A 262 -9.60 15.50 17.26
C THR A 262 -10.16 16.92 17.42
N GLY A 263 -11.30 17.24 16.79
CA GLY A 263 -11.99 18.52 16.94
C GLY A 263 -11.20 19.71 16.42
N ARG A 264 -10.45 19.55 15.32
CA ARG A 264 -9.71 20.65 14.70
C ARG A 264 -10.68 21.69 14.15
N ARG A 265 -10.26 22.97 14.19
CA ARG A 265 -11.04 24.12 13.68
C ARG A 265 -10.82 24.37 12.19
N PHE A 266 -10.34 23.36 11.48
CA PHE A 266 -10.13 23.41 10.03
C PHE A 266 -10.50 22.06 9.42
N THR A 267 -10.74 22.09 8.11
CA THR A 267 -11.12 20.93 7.33
C THR A 267 -9.97 20.52 6.42
N ILE A 268 -9.68 19.23 6.32
CA ILE A 268 -8.79 18.70 5.30
C ILE A 268 -9.61 18.40 4.06
N GLY A 269 -9.34 19.13 2.98
CA GLY A 269 -9.81 18.85 1.64
C GLY A 269 -8.74 18.08 0.85
N TYR A 270 -9.19 17.41 -0.19
CA TYR A 270 -8.27 16.79 -1.14
C TYR A 270 -8.92 16.75 -2.52
N SER A 271 -8.11 16.83 -3.56
CA SER A 271 -8.57 16.91 -4.96
C SER A 271 -7.54 16.36 -5.92
N THR A 272 -8.02 15.77 -7.00
CA THR A 272 -7.19 15.34 -8.12
C THR A 272 -6.92 16.53 -9.04
N PRO A 273 -5.65 16.83 -9.37
CA PRO A 273 -5.30 17.90 -10.29
C PRO A 273 -5.85 17.63 -11.70
N LYS A 274 -6.31 18.69 -12.36
CA LYS A 274 -6.90 18.65 -13.70
C LYS A 274 -5.98 18.14 -14.81
N GLU A 275 -4.68 18.22 -14.60
CA GLU A 275 -3.70 17.63 -15.52
C GLU A 275 -3.74 16.10 -15.50
N GLY A 276 -4.45 15.50 -14.56
CA GLY A 276 -4.47 14.07 -14.28
C GLY A 276 -3.42 13.64 -13.27
N ALA A 277 -3.44 12.35 -12.93
CA ALA A 277 -2.64 11.79 -11.85
C ALA A 277 -2.35 10.31 -12.07
N VAL A 278 -1.58 9.71 -11.16
CA VAL A 278 -1.40 8.26 -11.08
C VAL A 278 -2.64 7.63 -10.44
N LEU A 279 -3.14 6.56 -11.06
CA LEU A 279 -4.06 5.60 -10.48
C LEU A 279 -3.28 4.33 -10.15
N ALA A 280 -3.21 3.99 -8.89
CA ALA A 280 -2.59 2.77 -8.40
C ALA A 280 -3.68 1.72 -8.16
N LEU A 281 -3.72 0.70 -9.01
CA LEU A 281 -4.68 -0.41 -8.90
C LEU A 281 -4.01 -1.60 -8.20
N ASP A 282 -4.53 -1.95 -7.05
CA ASP A 282 -4.14 -3.14 -6.30
C ASP A 282 -5.01 -4.32 -6.71
N SER A 283 -4.40 -5.47 -6.88
CA SER A 283 -5.09 -6.66 -7.37
C SER A 283 -4.72 -7.90 -6.58
N MET A 284 -5.69 -8.73 -6.31
CA MET A 284 -5.49 -10.05 -5.71
C MET A 284 -4.93 -11.01 -6.76
N VAL A 285 -3.84 -11.71 -6.45
CA VAL A 285 -3.19 -12.66 -7.36
C VAL A 285 -2.72 -13.92 -6.64
N LEU A 286 -2.57 -15.01 -7.39
CA LEU A 286 -2.12 -16.31 -6.89
C LEU A 286 -0.62 -16.48 -7.13
N PRO A 287 0.23 -16.49 -6.09
CA PRO A 287 1.64 -16.80 -6.27
C PRO A 287 1.84 -18.25 -6.73
N GLN A 288 2.86 -18.48 -7.57
CA GLN A 288 3.18 -19.81 -8.10
C GLN A 288 3.47 -20.84 -6.98
N SER A 289 4.00 -20.39 -5.84
CA SER A 289 4.28 -21.22 -4.67
C SER A 289 3.07 -21.53 -3.80
N GLY A 290 1.91 -20.87 -4.00
CA GLY A 290 0.71 -21.09 -3.18
C GLY A 290 0.17 -22.51 -3.30
N ASN A 291 -0.25 -23.08 -2.19
CA ASN A 291 -0.67 -24.47 -2.13
C ASN A 291 -2.19 -24.68 -2.06
N ARG A 292 -2.97 -23.58 -1.89
CA ARG A 292 -4.42 -23.61 -1.69
C ARG A 292 -5.18 -22.75 -2.72
N PRO A 293 -4.99 -22.97 -4.02
CA PRO A 293 -5.58 -22.11 -5.04
C PRO A 293 -7.12 -22.10 -4.99
N GLY A 294 -7.76 -23.22 -4.61
CA GLY A 294 -9.22 -23.28 -4.45
C GLY A 294 -9.73 -22.36 -3.34
N LEU A 295 -9.07 -22.37 -2.16
CA LEU A 295 -9.44 -21.51 -1.04
C LEU A 295 -9.14 -20.02 -1.36
N ALA A 296 -8.05 -19.76 -2.08
CA ALA A 296 -7.73 -18.41 -2.54
C ALA A 296 -8.77 -17.86 -3.53
N HIS A 297 -9.26 -18.68 -4.47
CA HIS A 297 -10.38 -18.28 -5.34
C HIS A 297 -11.68 -18.05 -4.55
N GLN A 298 -11.93 -18.87 -3.52
CA GLN A 298 -13.09 -18.68 -2.64
C GLN A 298 -13.01 -17.33 -1.92
N PHE A 299 -11.82 -16.95 -1.41
CA PHE A 299 -11.58 -15.62 -0.83
C PHE A 299 -11.77 -14.51 -1.86
N MET A 300 -11.15 -14.63 -3.04
CA MET A 300 -11.32 -13.64 -4.10
C MET A 300 -12.79 -13.42 -4.44
N ASN A 301 -13.55 -14.50 -4.63
CA ASN A 301 -14.97 -14.41 -4.95
C ASN A 301 -15.80 -13.83 -3.80
N PHE A 302 -15.44 -14.14 -2.55
CA PHE A 302 -16.04 -13.55 -1.37
C PHE A 302 -15.82 -12.05 -1.30
N MET A 303 -14.59 -11.57 -1.59
CA MET A 303 -14.27 -10.16 -1.65
C MET A 303 -14.93 -9.43 -2.82
N LEU A 304 -15.34 -10.15 -3.88
CA LEU A 304 -16.08 -9.60 -5.00
C LEU A 304 -17.60 -9.49 -4.74
N ASP A 305 -18.10 -9.94 -3.60
CA ASP A 305 -19.44 -9.55 -3.12
C ASP A 305 -19.44 -8.07 -2.79
N GLY A 306 -20.46 -7.34 -3.24
CA GLY A 306 -20.51 -5.89 -3.14
C GLY A 306 -20.40 -5.38 -1.70
N LYS A 307 -21.05 -6.04 -0.74
CA LYS A 307 -20.99 -5.66 0.67
C LYS A 307 -19.59 -5.85 1.25
N ASN A 308 -18.98 -7.01 1.01
CA ASN A 308 -17.63 -7.30 1.51
C ASN A 308 -16.58 -6.37 0.88
N SER A 309 -16.71 -6.09 -0.42
CA SER A 309 -15.84 -5.15 -1.13
C SER A 309 -15.95 -3.72 -0.59
N ALA A 310 -17.17 -3.26 -0.30
CA ALA A 310 -17.41 -1.90 0.21
C ALA A 310 -16.80 -1.64 1.59
N GLU A 311 -16.62 -2.67 2.41
CA GLU A 311 -16.10 -2.50 3.77
C GLU A 311 -14.66 -1.98 3.79
N LEU A 312 -13.82 -2.42 2.84
CA LEU A 312 -12.47 -1.86 2.70
C LEU A 312 -12.54 -0.36 2.36
N THR A 313 -13.34 0.01 1.37
CA THR A 313 -13.54 1.42 1.00
C THR A 313 -14.04 2.26 2.17
N ASN A 314 -15.02 1.73 2.92
CA ASN A 314 -15.53 2.40 4.11
C ASN A 314 -14.50 2.52 5.24
N LEU A 315 -13.56 1.59 5.32
CA LEU A 315 -12.49 1.61 6.33
C LEU A 315 -11.40 2.63 6.01
N ILE A 316 -10.87 2.60 4.79
CA ILE A 316 -9.65 3.36 4.44
C ILE A 316 -9.87 4.48 3.41
N GLY A 317 -11.08 4.63 2.83
CA GLY A 317 -11.35 5.63 1.79
C GLY A 317 -10.65 5.33 0.46
N SER A 318 -10.36 4.07 0.15
CA SER A 318 -9.89 3.67 -1.18
C SER A 318 -11.01 3.75 -2.22
N GLY A 319 -10.65 3.93 -3.48
CA GLY A 319 -11.56 3.66 -4.58
C GLY A 319 -11.88 2.17 -4.67
N ASN A 320 -13.02 1.85 -5.28
CA ASN A 320 -13.51 0.48 -5.41
C ASN A 320 -13.76 0.12 -6.87
N PRO A 321 -13.10 -0.91 -7.41
CA PRO A 321 -13.36 -1.34 -8.78
C PRO A 321 -14.66 -2.15 -8.94
N ASN A 322 -15.32 -2.53 -7.86
CA ASN A 322 -16.54 -3.33 -7.86
C ASN A 322 -17.79 -2.44 -7.92
N MET A 323 -18.55 -2.52 -9.02
CA MET A 323 -19.76 -1.72 -9.23
C MET A 323 -20.87 -2.05 -8.23
N ASP A 324 -20.97 -3.30 -7.79
CA ASP A 324 -21.98 -3.72 -6.83
C ASP A 324 -21.72 -3.18 -5.41
N ALA A 325 -20.47 -2.77 -5.13
CA ALA A 325 -20.09 -2.19 -3.84
C ALA A 325 -20.70 -0.79 -3.60
N MET A 326 -20.99 -0.03 -4.67
CA MET A 326 -21.39 1.37 -4.56
C MET A 326 -22.61 1.59 -3.65
N GLN A 327 -23.57 0.67 -3.66
CA GLN A 327 -24.78 0.75 -2.82
C GLN A 327 -24.50 0.56 -1.32
N TYR A 328 -23.32 0.05 -0.95
CA TYR A 328 -22.90 -0.21 0.44
C TYR A 328 -21.81 0.76 0.93
N ILE A 329 -21.29 1.59 0.03
CA ILE A 329 -20.31 2.64 0.38
C ILE A 329 -21.06 3.81 1.00
N ARG A 330 -20.49 4.36 2.08
CA ARG A 330 -21.07 5.53 2.75
C ARG A 330 -21.14 6.72 1.77
N PRO A 331 -22.27 7.47 1.75
CA PRO A 331 -22.49 8.55 0.79
C PRO A 331 -21.36 9.58 0.76
N GLU A 332 -20.82 9.96 1.93
CA GLU A 332 -19.71 10.93 2.02
C GLU A 332 -18.41 10.47 1.38
N ILE A 333 -18.26 9.15 1.12
CA ILE A 333 -17.13 8.57 0.38
C ILE A 333 -17.52 8.39 -1.09
N ALA A 334 -18.71 7.85 -1.35
CA ALA A 334 -19.19 7.59 -2.71
C ALA A 334 -19.32 8.87 -3.56
N ASP A 335 -19.74 9.99 -2.93
CA ASP A 335 -19.90 11.30 -3.59
C ASP A 335 -18.58 12.08 -3.69
N ASN A 336 -17.46 11.52 -3.25
CA ASN A 336 -16.17 12.20 -3.26
C ASN A 336 -15.42 11.95 -4.57
N GLU A 337 -15.36 12.95 -5.44
CA GLU A 337 -14.67 12.86 -6.74
C GLU A 337 -13.17 12.59 -6.64
N ALA A 338 -12.53 12.87 -5.51
CA ALA A 338 -11.14 12.52 -5.29
C ALA A 338 -10.93 11.02 -4.95
N ILE A 339 -12.01 10.29 -4.68
CA ILE A 339 -12.01 8.83 -4.47
C ILE A 339 -12.68 8.15 -5.67
N PHE A 340 -13.82 8.68 -6.12
CA PHE A 340 -14.60 8.19 -7.26
C PHE A 340 -14.66 9.26 -8.36
N PRO A 341 -13.58 9.40 -9.15
CA PRO A 341 -13.52 10.41 -10.20
C PRO A 341 -14.56 10.13 -11.29
N ASP A 342 -15.04 11.20 -11.90
CA ASP A 342 -15.93 11.11 -13.05
C ASP A 342 -15.23 10.57 -14.30
N THR A 343 -15.97 10.32 -15.35
CA THR A 343 -15.44 9.77 -16.61
C THR A 343 -14.41 10.69 -17.26
N GLU A 344 -14.54 12.01 -17.14
CA GLU A 344 -13.59 12.97 -17.71
C GLU A 344 -12.26 12.90 -16.95
N MET A 345 -12.28 12.91 -15.64
CA MET A 345 -11.07 12.76 -14.83
C MET A 345 -10.43 11.37 -15.01
N LEU A 346 -11.23 10.28 -15.03
CA LEU A 346 -10.72 8.93 -15.29
C LEU A 346 -9.91 8.85 -16.59
N SER A 347 -10.32 9.58 -17.63
CA SER A 347 -9.57 9.61 -18.92
C SER A 347 -8.18 10.26 -18.84
N ARG A 348 -7.91 11.02 -17.76
CA ARG A 348 -6.62 11.70 -17.52
C ARG A 348 -5.74 10.96 -16.53
N LEU A 349 -6.30 9.94 -15.85
CA LEU A 349 -5.54 9.08 -14.93
C LEU A 349 -4.78 8.02 -15.71
N GLU A 350 -3.60 7.68 -15.21
CA GLU A 350 -2.74 6.66 -15.82
C GLU A 350 -2.18 5.74 -14.74
N MET A 351 -2.11 4.44 -15.05
CA MET A 351 -1.40 3.47 -14.20
C MET A 351 0.10 3.50 -14.54
N LEU A 352 0.94 3.41 -13.53
CA LEU A 352 2.39 3.29 -13.75
C LEU A 352 2.74 1.92 -14.31
N HIS A 353 3.51 1.93 -15.39
CA HIS A 353 4.12 0.72 -15.95
C HIS A 353 5.44 0.41 -15.25
N ASP A 354 5.85 -0.86 -15.21
CA ASP A 354 7.18 -1.20 -14.76
C ASP A 354 8.25 -0.64 -15.71
N LEU A 355 9.36 -0.23 -15.13
CA LEU A 355 10.51 0.29 -15.89
C LEU A 355 11.46 -0.84 -16.25
N ASP A 356 12.07 -0.78 -17.43
CA ASP A 356 13.17 -1.64 -17.74
C ASP A 356 14.42 -1.36 -16.87
N ARG A 357 15.43 -2.23 -16.93
CA ARG A 357 16.64 -2.10 -16.12
C ARG A 357 17.42 -0.80 -16.41
N ARG A 358 17.39 -0.29 -17.64
CA ARG A 358 18.09 0.95 -18.04
C ARG A 358 17.34 2.15 -17.47
N GLN A 359 16.02 2.17 -17.63
CA GLN A 359 15.14 3.21 -17.12
C GLN A 359 15.20 3.30 -15.60
N ARG A 360 15.15 2.16 -14.86
CA ARG A 360 15.30 2.13 -13.40
C ARG A 360 16.62 2.76 -12.94
N ARG A 361 17.75 2.35 -13.53
CA ARG A 361 19.06 2.91 -13.16
C ARG A 361 19.14 4.41 -13.44
N ARG A 362 18.55 4.85 -14.54
CA ARG A 362 18.52 6.25 -14.91
C ARG A 362 17.66 7.07 -13.93
N LEU A 363 16.48 6.59 -13.62
CA LEU A 363 15.60 7.24 -12.66
C LEU A 363 16.26 7.37 -11.28
N SER A 364 16.92 6.30 -10.80
CA SER A 364 17.65 6.35 -9.53
C SER A 364 18.79 7.38 -9.51
N ARG A 365 19.52 7.55 -10.64
CA ARG A 365 20.54 8.60 -10.75
C ARG A 365 19.90 9.99 -10.71
N LEU A 366 18.85 10.19 -11.49
CA LEU A 366 18.12 11.46 -11.55
C LEU A 366 17.55 11.82 -10.16
N TRP A 367 17.00 10.84 -9.46
CA TRP A 367 16.49 11.01 -8.10
C TRP A 367 17.59 11.42 -7.13
N THR A 368 18.75 10.78 -7.21
CA THR A 368 19.93 11.16 -6.41
C THR A 368 20.34 12.62 -6.69
N GLU A 369 20.38 13.02 -7.96
CA GLU A 369 20.68 14.40 -8.34
C GLU A 369 19.66 15.40 -7.77
N ILE A 370 18.36 15.08 -7.85
CA ILE A 370 17.28 15.89 -7.26
C ILE A 370 17.48 16.04 -5.75
N LYS A 371 17.83 14.97 -5.06
CA LYS A 371 18.01 14.99 -3.59
C LYS A 371 19.24 15.78 -3.17
N LEU A 372 20.32 15.76 -3.95
CA LEU A 372 21.59 16.45 -3.64
C LEU A 372 21.58 17.95 -3.96
N ARG A 373 20.81 18.38 -4.94
CA ARG A 373 20.66 19.80 -5.33
C ARG A 373 19.62 20.50 -4.47
#